data_1e67d83185edb73add21baaf143352ca
#
_entry.id   1e67d83185edb73add21baaf143352ca
#
_cell.length_a   1.000
_cell.length_b   1.000
_cell.length_c   1.000
_cell.angle_alpha   90.00
_cell.angle_beta   90.00
_cell.angle_gamma   90.00
#
_symmetry.space_group_name_H-M   'P 1'
#
loop_
_entity.id
_entity.type
_entity.pdbx_description
1 polymer ?
#
loop_
_entity_poly.entity_id
_entity_poly.type
_entity_poly.pdbx_seq_one_letter_code
_entity_poly.pdbx_strand_id
1 'polypeptide(L)'
;MSSHKIPESERFKGFANWVQYILARGLVSLLQILPIGLTYKMGRGAGWLSWKFMSKRRLVVRKNLEIINTWIQGQSANNGPPSDDAEEARKADSSSISSAKCNSPSGIRHYSSFPLETQIREVFQRAGANLFSGFTLSRMSPEQVEDYLQIEGLKYLDAALLQGKGVILLLAHMGPWEALNQLPVLASLHGIKVTFGAMYRPLNNTYFDNWLKTQREACGDRLFSRIDGFHKPVDFIRSGGMLGILADQKMREGPLASYFRVEVPTSPIPGLFHRRSGAPMLAMSFATVAPMRWKMTLTPVTYPAEVDLSSRAALALICNQALEQGLASSPCDGFWMHKRF
;
A
#
# COMPACT_ATOMS: atom_id res chain seq x y z
N MET A 1 -29.69 -6.16 5.57
CA MET A 1 -30.08 -6.02 4.14
C MET A 1 -29.40 -7.14 3.37
N SER A 2 -30.20 -8.01 2.76
CA SER A 2 -29.78 -9.19 2.01
C SER A 2 -28.87 -8.79 0.85
N SER A 3 -27.62 -9.23 0.86
CA SER A 3 -26.75 -9.12 -0.30
C SER A 3 -27.25 -10.10 -1.36
N HIS A 4 -27.93 -9.59 -2.36
CA HIS A 4 -28.25 -10.40 -3.53
C HIS A 4 -26.91 -10.89 -4.13
N LYS A 5 -26.61 -12.16 -3.89
CA LYS A 5 -25.58 -12.86 -4.66
C LYS A 5 -26.09 -12.95 -6.09
N ILE A 6 -25.44 -12.24 -7.01
CA ILE A 6 -25.72 -12.38 -8.44
C ILE A 6 -25.46 -13.85 -8.80
N PRO A 7 -26.46 -14.57 -9.34
CA PRO A 7 -26.27 -15.95 -9.75
C PRO A 7 -25.08 -16.09 -10.70
N GLU A 8 -24.36 -17.21 -10.64
CA GLU A 8 -23.15 -17.44 -11.44
C GLU A 8 -23.42 -17.30 -12.95
N SER A 9 -24.63 -17.68 -13.40
CA SER A 9 -25.10 -17.50 -14.79
C SER A 9 -25.32 -16.03 -15.19
N GLU A 10 -25.46 -15.09 -14.24
CA GLU A 10 -25.58 -13.66 -14.50
C GLU A 10 -24.28 -12.90 -14.44
N ARG A 11 -23.21 -13.54 -13.91
CA ARG A 11 -21.90 -12.90 -13.72
C ARG A 11 -21.18 -12.59 -15.02
N PHE A 12 -21.45 -13.32 -16.10
CA PHE A 12 -20.82 -13.18 -17.42
C PHE A 12 -21.76 -12.58 -18.46
N LYS A 13 -22.47 -11.48 -18.13
CA LYS A 13 -23.39 -10.85 -19.09
C LYS A 13 -22.85 -9.51 -19.59
N GLY A 14 -22.94 -9.37 -20.91
CA GLY A 14 -22.85 -8.12 -21.64
C GLY A 14 -21.60 -8.00 -22.51
N PHE A 15 -21.82 -7.84 -23.81
CA PHE A 15 -20.75 -7.60 -24.80
C PHE A 15 -19.85 -6.41 -24.40
N ALA A 16 -20.43 -5.34 -23.84
CA ALA A 16 -19.66 -4.19 -23.36
C ALA A 16 -18.66 -4.55 -22.25
N ASN A 17 -19.05 -5.40 -21.28
CA ASN A 17 -18.15 -5.87 -20.23
C ASN A 17 -17.02 -6.76 -20.79
N TRP A 18 -17.37 -7.58 -21.77
CA TRP A 18 -16.37 -8.41 -22.45
C TRP A 18 -15.36 -7.56 -23.23
N VAL A 19 -15.82 -6.56 -23.99
CA VAL A 19 -14.93 -5.62 -24.70
C VAL A 19 -14.02 -4.88 -23.73
N GLN A 20 -14.56 -4.34 -22.64
CA GLN A 20 -13.76 -3.70 -21.59
C GLN A 20 -12.69 -4.64 -21.02
N TYR A 21 -13.05 -5.89 -20.77
CA TYR A 21 -12.12 -6.93 -20.31
C TYR A 21 -10.99 -7.16 -21.32
N ILE A 22 -11.31 -7.37 -22.60
CA ILE A 22 -10.30 -7.62 -23.65
C ILE A 22 -9.33 -6.44 -23.78
N LEU A 23 -9.87 -5.18 -23.76
CA LEU A 23 -9.04 -3.99 -23.83
C LEU A 23 -8.13 -3.85 -22.60
N ALA A 24 -8.68 -4.05 -21.39
CA ALA A 24 -7.91 -3.98 -20.16
C ALA A 24 -6.84 -5.08 -20.09
N ARG A 25 -7.21 -6.32 -20.44
CA ARG A 25 -6.27 -7.44 -20.51
C ARG A 25 -5.16 -7.20 -21.54
N GLY A 26 -5.52 -6.73 -22.73
CA GLY A 26 -4.53 -6.39 -23.77
C GLY A 26 -3.55 -5.33 -23.29
N LEU A 27 -4.06 -4.26 -22.64
CA LEU A 27 -3.21 -3.22 -22.06
C LEU A 27 -2.27 -3.78 -20.99
N VAL A 28 -2.81 -4.53 -20.01
CA VAL A 28 -1.97 -5.11 -18.95
C VAL A 28 -0.93 -6.07 -19.52
N SER A 29 -1.32 -6.95 -20.45
CA SER A 29 -0.38 -7.86 -21.11
C SER A 29 0.73 -7.12 -21.86
N LEU A 30 0.38 -6.01 -22.53
CA LEU A 30 1.36 -5.13 -23.17
C LEU A 30 2.33 -4.52 -22.14
N LEU A 31 1.81 -3.97 -21.05
CA LEU A 31 2.64 -3.37 -19.98
C LEU A 31 3.59 -4.40 -19.36
N GLN A 32 3.18 -5.66 -19.27
CA GLN A 32 3.98 -6.73 -18.68
C GLN A 32 5.19 -7.16 -19.53
N ILE A 33 5.18 -6.88 -20.86
CA ILE A 33 6.29 -7.22 -21.77
C ILE A 33 7.18 -6.02 -22.12
N LEU A 34 6.71 -4.81 -21.83
CA LEU A 34 7.48 -3.59 -22.13
C LEU A 34 8.57 -3.34 -21.08
N PRO A 35 9.70 -2.73 -21.48
CA PRO A 35 10.72 -2.29 -20.53
C PRO A 35 10.14 -1.31 -19.50
N ILE A 36 10.56 -1.44 -18.24
CA ILE A 36 10.03 -0.64 -17.13
C ILE A 36 10.21 0.87 -17.33
N GLY A 37 11.30 1.29 -18.00
CA GLY A 37 11.51 2.70 -18.33
C GLY A 37 10.45 3.26 -19.28
N LEU A 38 9.95 2.44 -20.20
CA LEU A 38 8.88 2.85 -21.12
C LEU A 38 7.53 2.86 -20.40
N THR A 39 7.19 1.82 -19.64
CA THR A 39 5.93 1.75 -18.87
C THR A 39 5.83 2.88 -17.83
N TYR A 40 6.94 3.20 -17.16
CA TYR A 40 7.01 4.34 -16.25
C TYR A 40 6.71 5.68 -16.94
N LYS A 41 7.34 5.95 -18.11
CA LYS A 41 7.09 7.18 -18.89
C LYS A 41 5.66 7.24 -19.42
N MET A 42 5.15 6.12 -19.94
CA MET A 42 3.75 6.02 -20.40
C MET A 42 2.77 6.28 -19.25
N GLY A 43 3.03 5.70 -18.08
CA GLY A 43 2.23 5.91 -16.88
C GLY A 43 2.24 7.37 -16.42
N ARG A 44 3.41 8.02 -16.40
CA ARG A 44 3.50 9.47 -16.11
C ARG A 44 2.72 10.31 -17.11
N GLY A 45 2.79 9.97 -18.38
CA GLY A 45 2.01 10.65 -19.45
C GLY A 45 0.51 10.46 -19.27
N ALA A 46 0.05 9.24 -18.99
CA ALA A 46 -1.35 8.94 -18.69
C ALA A 46 -1.83 9.69 -17.43
N GLY A 47 -1.00 9.75 -16.38
CA GLY A 47 -1.26 10.54 -15.19
C GLY A 47 -1.37 12.03 -15.48
N TRP A 48 -0.48 12.59 -16.31
CA TRP A 48 -0.54 13.99 -16.73
C TRP A 48 -1.82 14.30 -17.51
N LEU A 49 -2.23 13.43 -18.45
CA LEU A 49 -3.50 13.55 -19.15
C LEU A 49 -4.68 13.52 -18.18
N SER A 50 -4.68 12.58 -17.24
CA SER A 50 -5.71 12.49 -16.20
C SER A 50 -5.77 13.77 -15.36
N TRP A 51 -4.62 14.32 -14.96
CA TRP A 51 -4.55 15.61 -14.25
C TRP A 51 -5.16 16.74 -15.08
N LYS A 52 -4.88 16.78 -16.38
CA LYS A 52 -5.40 17.84 -17.28
C LYS A 52 -6.93 17.77 -17.41
N PHE A 53 -7.50 16.58 -17.60
CA PHE A 53 -8.91 16.42 -17.96
C PHE A 53 -9.83 16.11 -16.75
N MET A 54 -9.31 15.63 -15.63
CA MET A 54 -10.14 15.23 -14.47
C MET A 54 -10.24 16.32 -13.41
N SER A 55 -10.83 17.49 -13.74
CA SER A 55 -10.93 18.65 -12.83
C SER A 55 -11.57 18.31 -11.47
N LYS A 56 -12.65 17.53 -11.46
CA LYS A 56 -13.31 17.10 -10.20
C LYS A 56 -12.38 16.27 -9.31
N ARG A 57 -11.52 15.45 -9.89
CA ARG A 57 -10.56 14.64 -9.13
C ARG A 57 -9.40 15.49 -8.61
N ARG A 58 -8.97 16.53 -9.34
CA ARG A 58 -7.97 17.49 -8.84
C ARG A 58 -8.43 18.17 -7.56
N LEU A 59 -9.70 18.57 -7.47
CA LEU A 59 -10.27 19.16 -6.25
C LEU A 59 -10.24 18.19 -5.06
N VAL A 60 -10.50 16.90 -5.32
CA VAL A 60 -10.40 15.86 -4.28
C VAL A 60 -8.95 15.69 -3.80
N VAL A 61 -7.99 15.58 -4.74
CA VAL A 61 -6.57 15.47 -4.40
C VAL A 61 -6.08 16.70 -3.64
N ARG A 62 -6.49 17.92 -4.06
CA ARG A 62 -6.18 19.16 -3.35
C ARG A 62 -6.60 19.09 -1.89
N LYS A 63 -7.90 18.80 -1.64
CA LYS A 63 -8.43 18.72 -0.27
C LYS A 63 -7.67 17.70 0.57
N ASN A 64 -7.40 16.52 0.03
CA ASN A 64 -6.67 15.48 0.75
C ASN A 64 -5.24 15.94 1.09
N LEU A 65 -4.51 16.53 0.13
CA LEU A 65 -3.14 17.01 0.36
C LEU A 65 -3.07 18.20 1.33
N GLU A 66 -4.04 19.12 1.31
CA GLU A 66 -4.12 20.23 2.28
C GLU A 66 -4.18 19.69 3.72
N ILE A 67 -5.02 18.70 3.97
CA ILE A 67 -5.14 18.06 5.28
C ILE A 67 -3.82 17.39 5.68
N ILE A 68 -3.22 16.62 4.78
CA ILE A 68 -1.98 15.89 5.05
C ILE A 68 -0.81 16.84 5.30
N ASN A 69 -0.67 17.88 4.46
CA ASN A 69 0.40 18.88 4.63
C ASN A 69 0.27 19.64 5.95
N THR A 70 -0.96 20.00 6.36
CA THR A 70 -1.22 20.62 7.66
C THR A 70 -0.81 19.68 8.81
N TRP A 71 -1.12 18.39 8.69
CA TRP A 71 -0.70 17.40 9.68
C TRP A 71 0.82 17.27 9.76
N ILE A 72 1.52 17.18 8.61
CA ILE A 72 3.00 17.08 8.54
C ILE A 72 3.64 18.31 9.19
N GLN A 73 3.17 19.51 8.87
CA GLN A 73 3.67 20.76 9.46
C GLN A 73 3.48 20.80 10.98
N GLY A 74 2.32 20.35 11.48
CA GLY A 74 2.04 20.26 12.90
C GLY A 74 2.90 19.24 13.65
N GLN A 75 3.35 18.16 13.00
CA GLN A 75 4.29 17.20 13.59
C GLN A 75 5.71 17.78 13.66
N SER A 76 6.14 18.50 12.63
CA SER A 76 7.46 19.14 12.61
C SER A 76 7.60 20.24 13.66
N ALA A 77 6.51 20.95 13.99
CA ALA A 77 6.51 21.97 15.02
C ALA A 77 6.56 21.39 16.47
N ASN A 78 6.04 20.17 16.66
CA ASN A 78 6.04 19.49 17.96
C ASN A 78 7.35 18.72 18.24
N ASN A 79 8.06 18.32 17.20
CA ASN A 79 9.40 17.73 17.28
C ASN A 79 10.39 18.88 17.10
N GLY A 80 10.79 19.53 18.20
CA GLY A 80 11.88 20.53 18.19
C GLY A 80 13.17 19.94 17.55
N PRO A 81 14.20 20.77 17.29
CA PRO A 81 15.45 20.28 16.74
C PRO A 81 15.95 19.08 17.58
N PRO A 82 16.49 18.01 16.94
CA PRO A 82 16.99 16.86 17.67
C PRO A 82 18.03 17.35 18.69
N SER A 83 17.94 16.89 19.92
CA SER A 83 18.97 17.12 20.93
C SER A 83 20.31 16.60 20.41
N ASP A 84 21.41 17.29 20.73
CA ASP A 84 22.78 16.94 20.29
C ASP A 84 23.14 15.47 20.58
N ASP A 85 22.56 14.86 21.63
CA ASP A 85 22.71 13.44 21.98
C ASP A 85 22.15 12.46 20.94
N ALA A 86 21.15 12.85 20.15
CA ALA A 86 20.58 12.01 19.09
C ALA A 86 21.45 12.01 17.81
N GLU A 87 22.30 13.01 17.64
CA GLU A 87 23.25 13.09 16.53
C GLU A 87 24.50 12.25 16.79
N GLU A 88 24.93 12.15 18.04
CA GLU A 88 26.04 11.27 18.44
C GLU A 88 25.69 9.77 18.34
N ALA A 89 24.45 9.39 18.71
CA ALA A 89 23.98 8.01 18.57
C ALA A 89 23.90 7.56 17.08
N ARG A 90 23.63 8.48 16.16
CA ARG A 90 23.63 8.20 14.72
C ARG A 90 25.04 8.07 14.13
N LYS A 91 26.05 8.71 14.73
CA LYS A 91 27.45 8.62 14.32
C LYS A 91 28.11 7.32 14.80
N ALA A 92 27.68 6.77 15.93
CA ALA A 92 28.20 5.53 16.48
C ALA A 92 27.80 4.27 15.69
N ASP A 93 26.64 4.26 15.02
CA ASP A 93 26.13 3.11 14.25
C ASP A 93 26.69 3.04 12.80
N SER A 94 27.49 4.05 12.39
CA SER A 94 28.01 4.15 11.02
C SER A 94 29.41 3.55 10.81
N SER A 95 30.02 2.93 11.82
CA SER A 95 31.43 2.52 11.78
C SER A 95 31.71 1.07 11.34
N SER A 96 30.75 0.30 10.87
CA SER A 96 30.97 -1.10 10.48
C SER A 96 30.26 -1.54 9.21
N ILE A 97 30.43 -0.83 8.09
CA ILE A 97 30.23 -1.45 6.76
C ILE A 97 31.20 -0.80 5.77
N SER A 98 32.12 -1.64 5.27
CA SER A 98 33.14 -1.38 4.26
C SER A 98 32.53 -0.94 2.93
N SER A 99 32.97 0.21 2.44
CA SER A 99 33.17 0.66 1.06
C SER A 99 32.34 0.02 -0.06
N ALA A 100 31.10 0.50 -0.24
CA ALA A 100 30.53 0.73 -1.55
C ALA A 100 30.09 2.19 -1.59
N LYS A 101 30.61 2.97 -2.54
CA LYS A 101 30.24 4.37 -2.74
C LYS A 101 28.77 4.48 -3.05
N CYS A 102 27.94 4.58 -2.03
CA CYS A 102 26.56 5.00 -2.13
C CYS A 102 26.47 6.38 -1.49
N ASN A 103 26.33 7.40 -2.33
CA ASN A 103 26.08 8.77 -1.88
C ASN A 103 24.86 8.77 -0.95
N SER A 104 25.01 9.43 0.19
CA SER A 104 24.05 9.59 1.28
C SER A 104 22.59 9.68 0.82
N PRO A 105 21.61 9.13 1.59
CA PRO A 105 20.18 9.20 1.26
C PRO A 105 19.54 10.56 1.58
N SER A 106 20.25 11.67 1.31
CA SER A 106 19.70 13.03 1.33
C SER A 106 18.84 13.38 0.11
N GLY A 107 18.46 12.38 -0.68
CA GLY A 107 17.72 12.57 -1.94
C GLY A 107 16.21 12.39 -1.87
N ILE A 108 15.59 12.08 -0.71
CA ILE A 108 14.14 12.19 -0.56
C ILE A 108 13.82 13.69 -0.51
N ARG A 109 13.56 14.27 -1.68
CA ARG A 109 13.01 15.62 -1.74
C ARG A 109 11.70 15.57 -0.99
N HIS A 110 11.60 16.23 0.17
CA HIS A 110 10.36 16.39 0.90
C HIS A 110 9.39 17.15 0.01
N TYR A 111 8.54 16.41 -0.71
CA TYR A 111 7.56 17.00 -1.62
C TYR A 111 6.56 17.92 -0.90
N SER A 112 6.45 17.83 0.44
CA SER A 112 5.69 18.77 1.26
C SER A 112 6.21 20.22 1.18
N SER A 113 7.46 20.44 0.75
CA SER A 113 8.03 21.77 0.53
C SER A 113 7.70 22.36 -0.86
N PHE A 114 7.14 21.57 -1.79
CA PHE A 114 6.76 22.07 -3.11
C PHE A 114 5.39 22.77 -3.08
N PRO A 115 5.14 23.73 -4.00
CA PRO A 115 3.82 24.33 -4.16
C PRO A 115 2.74 23.25 -4.33
N LEU A 116 1.58 23.45 -3.70
CA LEU A 116 0.47 22.47 -3.69
C LEU A 116 0.06 22.02 -5.10
N GLU A 117 0.03 22.93 -6.08
CA GLU A 117 -0.29 22.58 -7.47
C GLU A 117 0.71 21.60 -8.09
N THR A 118 1.98 21.73 -7.72
CA THR A 118 3.04 20.80 -8.15
C THR A 118 2.81 19.42 -7.51
N GLN A 119 2.46 19.39 -6.23
CA GLN A 119 2.14 18.14 -5.53
C GLN A 119 0.92 17.46 -6.16
N ILE A 120 -0.16 18.21 -6.45
CA ILE A 120 -1.37 17.67 -7.09
C ILE A 120 -1.03 17.02 -8.42
N ARG A 121 -0.28 17.71 -9.28
CA ARG A 121 0.17 17.15 -10.57
C ARG A 121 1.02 15.90 -10.37
N GLU A 122 1.92 15.90 -9.41
CA GLU A 122 2.79 14.77 -9.12
C GLU A 122 2.02 13.56 -8.61
N VAL A 123 0.98 13.73 -7.79
CA VAL A 123 0.08 12.63 -7.38
C VAL A 123 -0.51 11.91 -8.59
N PHE A 124 -1.03 12.65 -9.57
CA PHE A 124 -1.58 12.03 -10.78
C PHE A 124 -0.52 11.32 -11.62
N GLN A 125 0.63 11.96 -11.81
CA GLN A 125 1.72 11.39 -12.58
C GLN A 125 2.31 10.14 -11.94
N ARG A 126 2.49 10.15 -10.61
CA ARG A 126 2.95 8.97 -9.87
C ARG A 126 1.91 7.88 -9.85
N ALA A 127 0.64 8.19 -9.65
CA ALA A 127 -0.41 7.17 -9.69
C ALA A 127 -0.41 6.41 -11.02
N GLY A 128 -0.28 7.11 -12.15
CA GLY A 128 -0.16 6.47 -13.46
C GLY A 128 1.14 5.67 -13.61
N ALA A 129 2.28 6.25 -13.22
CA ALA A 129 3.58 5.59 -13.27
C ALA A 129 3.62 4.32 -12.41
N ASN A 130 3.15 4.41 -11.17
CA ASN A 130 3.12 3.30 -10.21
C ASN A 130 2.21 2.16 -10.67
N LEU A 131 1.02 2.50 -11.21
CA LEU A 131 0.10 1.50 -11.74
C LEU A 131 0.71 0.74 -12.93
N PHE A 132 1.26 1.45 -13.91
CA PHE A 132 1.82 0.82 -15.12
C PHE A 132 3.08 0.02 -14.79
N SER A 133 3.99 0.60 -14.00
CA SER A 133 5.20 -0.10 -13.56
C SER A 133 4.90 -1.27 -12.63
N GLY A 134 3.86 -1.20 -11.82
CA GLY A 134 3.43 -2.30 -10.96
C GLY A 134 3.10 -3.57 -11.75
N PHE A 135 2.42 -3.43 -12.91
CA PHE A 135 2.17 -4.58 -13.80
C PHE A 135 3.45 -5.13 -14.45
N THR A 136 4.41 -4.28 -14.78
CA THR A 136 5.71 -4.72 -15.30
C THR A 136 6.49 -5.46 -14.21
N LEU A 137 6.61 -4.86 -13.02
CA LEU A 137 7.30 -5.46 -11.87
C LEU A 137 6.72 -6.82 -11.48
N SER A 138 5.40 -6.99 -11.57
CA SER A 138 4.73 -8.24 -11.19
C SER A 138 5.12 -9.46 -12.04
N ARG A 139 5.85 -9.26 -13.14
CA ARG A 139 6.32 -10.32 -14.07
C ARG A 139 7.83 -10.45 -14.15
N MET A 140 8.56 -9.59 -13.48
CA MET A 140 10.02 -9.66 -13.40
C MET A 140 10.46 -10.81 -12.48
N SER A 141 11.68 -11.30 -12.71
CA SER A 141 12.31 -12.19 -11.74
C SER A 141 12.63 -11.43 -10.45
N PRO A 142 12.77 -12.12 -9.30
CA PRO A 142 13.08 -11.48 -8.03
C PRO A 142 14.32 -10.60 -8.09
N GLU A 143 15.38 -11.10 -8.73
CA GLU A 143 16.66 -10.43 -8.89
C GLU A 143 16.50 -9.13 -9.71
N GLN A 144 15.66 -9.17 -10.75
CA GLN A 144 15.34 -7.98 -11.54
C GLN A 144 14.52 -6.96 -10.74
N VAL A 145 13.60 -7.43 -9.88
CA VAL A 145 12.78 -6.53 -9.05
C VAL A 145 13.63 -5.80 -8.02
N GLU A 146 14.64 -6.43 -7.41
CA GLU A 146 15.55 -5.80 -6.45
C GLU A 146 16.27 -4.57 -7.02
N ASP A 147 16.53 -4.55 -8.32
CA ASP A 147 17.10 -3.37 -8.99
C ASP A 147 16.20 -2.13 -8.90
N TYR A 148 14.89 -2.31 -8.73
CA TYR A 148 13.89 -1.25 -8.76
C TYR A 148 13.18 -1.04 -7.43
N LEU A 149 13.08 -2.08 -6.60
CA LEU A 149 12.31 -2.09 -5.37
C LEU A 149 13.17 -2.52 -4.19
N GLN A 150 13.61 -1.56 -3.40
CA GLN A 150 14.34 -1.80 -2.15
C GLN A 150 13.36 -2.12 -1.03
N ILE A 151 13.72 -3.06 -0.15
CA ILE A 151 12.93 -3.39 1.03
C ILE A 151 13.70 -3.04 2.29
N GLU A 152 13.10 -2.25 3.16
CA GLU A 152 13.58 -1.97 4.51
C GLU A 152 12.66 -2.61 5.55
N GLY A 153 13.23 -3.04 6.67
CA GLY A 153 12.47 -3.59 7.79
C GLY A 153 12.15 -5.08 7.69
N LEU A 154 12.81 -5.84 6.81
CA LEU A 154 12.65 -7.31 6.73
C LEU A 154 12.89 -8.00 8.08
N LYS A 155 13.78 -7.47 8.93
CA LYS A 155 13.99 -7.95 10.31
C LYS A 155 12.71 -7.98 11.15
N TYR A 156 11.79 -7.04 10.92
CA TYR A 156 10.49 -7.01 11.61
C TYR A 156 9.53 -8.06 11.07
N LEU A 157 9.59 -8.36 9.78
CA LEU A 157 8.83 -9.45 9.18
C LEU A 157 9.31 -10.80 9.72
N ASP A 158 10.62 -11.02 9.75
CA ASP A 158 11.22 -12.23 10.30
C ASP A 158 10.84 -12.44 11.77
N ALA A 159 11.03 -11.41 12.60
CA ALA A 159 10.65 -11.43 14.01
C ALA A 159 9.14 -11.67 14.23
N ALA A 160 8.30 -11.18 13.33
CA ALA A 160 6.85 -11.39 13.39
C ALA A 160 6.49 -12.85 13.02
N LEU A 161 7.11 -13.41 11.99
CA LEU A 161 6.89 -14.80 11.55
C LEU A 161 7.37 -15.81 12.58
N LEU A 162 8.49 -15.54 13.26
CA LEU A 162 9.03 -16.39 14.33
C LEU A 162 8.07 -16.58 15.52
N GLN A 163 7.06 -15.70 15.67
CA GLN A 163 6.01 -15.88 16.68
C GLN A 163 5.03 -17.04 16.35
N GLY A 164 5.06 -17.56 15.12
CA GLY A 164 4.22 -18.68 14.68
C GLY A 164 2.72 -18.38 14.56
N LYS A 165 2.31 -17.11 14.67
CA LYS A 165 0.90 -16.66 14.65
C LYS A 165 0.45 -16.09 13.31
N GLY A 166 1.29 -16.17 12.28
CA GLY A 166 1.12 -15.44 11.04
C GLY A 166 1.34 -13.93 11.19
N VAL A 167 1.07 -13.16 10.14
CA VAL A 167 1.31 -11.71 10.12
C VAL A 167 0.14 -11.00 9.43
N ILE A 168 -0.25 -9.85 9.96
CA ILE A 168 -1.17 -8.93 9.29
C ILE A 168 -0.35 -7.81 8.67
N LEU A 169 -0.46 -7.62 7.36
CA LEU A 169 0.19 -6.55 6.64
C LEU A 169 -0.81 -5.44 6.34
N LEU A 170 -0.69 -4.33 7.05
CA LEU A 170 -1.55 -3.15 6.91
C LEU A 170 -1.00 -2.24 5.81
N LEU A 171 -1.82 -1.90 4.84
CA LEU A 171 -1.43 -1.24 3.59
C LEU A 171 -2.29 -0.02 3.29
N ALA A 172 -1.67 0.96 2.61
CA ALA A 172 -2.37 2.01 1.89
C ALA A 172 -2.22 1.81 0.36
N HIS A 173 -3.17 2.36 -0.41
CA HIS A 173 -3.01 2.46 -1.86
C HIS A 173 -1.94 3.53 -2.17
N MET A 174 -0.68 3.14 -2.15
CA MET A 174 0.45 4.00 -2.47
C MET A 174 1.55 3.23 -3.20
N GLY A 175 2.34 3.94 -4.01
CA GLY A 175 3.39 3.33 -4.82
C GLY A 175 2.87 2.27 -5.80
N PRO A 176 3.72 1.35 -6.27
CA PRO A 176 3.35 0.28 -7.20
C PRO A 176 2.73 -0.93 -6.46
N TRP A 177 1.60 -0.74 -5.76
CA TRP A 177 0.97 -1.80 -4.93
C TRP A 177 0.61 -3.09 -5.70
N GLU A 178 0.51 -3.06 -7.04
CA GLU A 178 0.33 -4.29 -7.83
C GLU A 178 1.58 -5.20 -7.79
N ALA A 179 2.74 -4.67 -7.39
CA ALA A 179 3.96 -5.44 -7.17
C ALA A 179 4.02 -6.14 -5.80
N LEU A 180 2.97 -6.05 -4.97
CA LEU A 180 2.91 -6.72 -3.66
C LEU A 180 3.01 -8.24 -3.74
N ASN A 181 2.59 -8.84 -4.85
CA ASN A 181 2.77 -10.26 -5.13
C ASN A 181 4.24 -10.69 -5.21
N GLN A 182 5.16 -9.75 -5.38
CA GLN A 182 6.60 -10.00 -5.36
C GLN A 182 7.18 -10.07 -3.92
N LEU A 183 6.45 -9.58 -2.91
CA LEU A 183 6.96 -9.54 -1.54
C LEU A 183 7.40 -10.93 -1.00
N PRO A 184 6.63 -12.04 -1.18
CA PRO A 184 7.07 -13.35 -0.74
C PRO A 184 8.37 -13.80 -1.41
N VAL A 185 8.51 -13.49 -2.69
CA VAL A 185 9.65 -13.91 -3.50
C VAL A 185 10.88 -13.09 -3.11
N LEU A 186 10.75 -11.77 -2.99
CA LEU A 186 11.80 -10.89 -2.51
C LEU A 186 12.24 -11.24 -1.07
N ALA A 187 11.31 -11.55 -0.19
CA ALA A 187 11.62 -12.01 1.16
C ALA A 187 12.42 -13.31 1.14
N SER A 188 12.14 -14.21 0.18
CA SER A 188 12.87 -15.48 0.03
C SER A 188 14.33 -15.30 -0.37
N LEU A 189 14.69 -14.25 -1.12
CA LEU A 189 16.08 -13.91 -1.43
C LEU A 189 16.89 -13.59 -0.16
N HIS A 190 16.21 -13.16 0.90
CA HIS A 190 16.81 -12.88 2.21
C HIS A 190 16.56 -14.03 3.23
N GLY A 191 16.23 -15.23 2.75
CA GLY A 191 16.01 -16.41 3.59
C GLY A 191 14.67 -16.47 4.33
N ILE A 192 13.77 -15.51 4.10
CA ILE A 192 12.47 -15.42 4.79
C ILE A 192 11.39 -16.09 3.92
N LYS A 193 10.84 -17.19 4.40
CA LYS A 193 9.74 -17.90 3.72
C LYS A 193 8.40 -17.42 4.25
N VAL A 194 7.53 -16.96 3.37
CA VAL A 194 6.20 -16.48 3.72
C VAL A 194 5.16 -16.91 2.69
N THR A 195 3.99 -17.34 3.16
CA THR A 195 2.82 -17.54 2.30
C THR A 195 1.97 -16.28 2.37
N PHE A 196 1.74 -15.65 1.22
CA PHE A 196 1.00 -14.39 1.14
C PHE A 196 -0.46 -14.60 0.78
N GLY A 197 -1.32 -13.79 1.36
CA GLY A 197 -2.71 -13.67 0.95
C GLY A 197 -3.15 -12.21 1.05
N ALA A 198 -4.21 -11.86 0.33
CA ALA A 198 -4.73 -10.49 0.34
C ALA A 198 -6.25 -10.46 0.45
N MET A 199 -6.75 -9.51 1.26
CA MET A 199 -8.15 -9.13 1.23
C MET A 199 -8.44 -8.32 -0.02
N TYR A 200 -9.46 -8.70 -0.79
CA TYR A 200 -9.84 -7.96 -1.98
C TYR A 200 -11.35 -7.71 -2.06
N ARG A 201 -11.71 -6.72 -2.84
CA ARG A 201 -13.09 -6.47 -3.25
C ARG A 201 -13.26 -6.94 -4.69
N PRO A 202 -14.20 -7.85 -4.98
CA PRO A 202 -14.53 -8.23 -6.36
C PRO A 202 -14.86 -7.01 -7.22
N LEU A 203 -14.34 -7.00 -8.44
CA LEU A 203 -14.62 -5.96 -9.42
C LEU A 203 -16.02 -6.12 -10.02
N ASN A 204 -16.58 -5.02 -10.49
CA ASN A 204 -17.91 -5.04 -11.11
C ASN A 204 -17.91 -5.81 -12.45
N ASN A 205 -16.80 -5.78 -13.21
CA ASN A 205 -16.62 -6.54 -14.42
C ASN A 205 -16.07 -7.93 -14.08
N THR A 206 -16.90 -8.94 -14.13
CA THR A 206 -16.58 -10.31 -13.68
C THR A 206 -15.53 -11.00 -14.55
N TYR A 207 -15.47 -10.69 -15.85
CA TYR A 207 -14.41 -11.22 -16.73
C TYR A 207 -13.04 -10.73 -16.28
N PHE A 208 -12.96 -9.43 -15.99
CA PHE A 208 -11.71 -8.82 -15.54
C PHE A 208 -11.36 -9.26 -14.12
N ASP A 209 -12.34 -9.39 -13.24
CA ASP A 209 -12.16 -9.87 -11.87
C ASP A 209 -11.57 -11.29 -11.83
N ASN A 210 -12.17 -12.23 -12.56
CA ASN A 210 -11.68 -13.60 -12.64
C ASN A 210 -10.27 -13.67 -13.22
N TRP A 211 -9.99 -12.93 -14.29
CA TRP A 211 -8.67 -12.93 -14.87
C TRP A 211 -7.62 -12.36 -13.90
N LEU A 212 -7.90 -11.22 -13.26
CA LEU A 212 -6.98 -10.60 -12.32
C LEU A 212 -6.74 -11.50 -11.09
N LYS A 213 -7.81 -12.16 -10.61
CA LYS A 213 -7.69 -13.16 -9.55
C LYS A 213 -6.75 -14.30 -9.96
N THR A 214 -6.95 -14.88 -11.13
CA THR A 214 -6.08 -15.94 -11.66
C THR A 214 -4.61 -15.49 -11.78
N GLN A 215 -4.37 -14.23 -12.21
CA GLN A 215 -3.01 -13.70 -12.31
C GLN A 215 -2.32 -13.59 -10.93
N ARG A 216 -3.04 -13.15 -9.92
CA ARG A 216 -2.52 -13.02 -8.54
C ARG A 216 -2.33 -14.40 -7.90
N GLU A 217 -3.28 -15.31 -8.04
CA GLU A 217 -3.19 -16.68 -7.51
C GLU A 217 -2.11 -17.53 -8.20
N ALA A 218 -1.77 -17.24 -9.46
CA ALA A 218 -0.69 -17.94 -10.18
C ALA A 218 0.70 -17.72 -9.55
N CYS A 219 0.89 -16.66 -8.77
CA CYS A 219 2.11 -16.41 -8.00
C CYS A 219 2.11 -17.12 -6.62
N GLY A 220 1.11 -17.97 -6.34
CA GLY A 220 0.96 -18.66 -5.05
C GLY A 220 0.21 -17.86 -3.99
N ASP A 221 -0.28 -16.66 -4.33
CA ASP A 221 -1.06 -15.83 -3.42
C ASP A 221 -2.46 -16.40 -3.19
N ARG A 222 -3.02 -16.16 -1.98
CA ARG A 222 -4.41 -16.49 -1.67
C ARG A 222 -5.26 -15.23 -1.61
N LEU A 223 -6.34 -15.18 -2.38
CA LEU A 223 -7.26 -14.06 -2.36
C LEU A 223 -8.51 -14.36 -1.54
N PHE A 224 -8.80 -13.48 -0.60
CA PHE A 224 -9.96 -13.57 0.28
C PHE A 224 -10.94 -12.45 -0.03
N SER A 225 -12.12 -12.83 -0.53
CA SER A 225 -13.18 -11.87 -0.75
C SER A 225 -13.81 -11.47 0.58
N ARG A 226 -13.96 -10.18 0.80
CA ARG A 226 -14.69 -9.67 1.98
C ARG A 226 -16.17 -10.08 2.01
N ILE A 227 -16.71 -10.58 0.91
CA ILE A 227 -18.10 -11.08 0.81
C ILE A 227 -18.21 -12.48 1.42
N ASP A 228 -17.12 -13.27 1.38
CA ASP A 228 -17.10 -14.68 1.87
C ASP A 228 -16.94 -14.79 3.39
N GLY A 229 -16.95 -13.66 4.10
CA GLY A 229 -16.80 -13.60 5.55
C GLY A 229 -15.35 -13.54 6.03
N PHE A 230 -15.18 -13.60 7.37
CA PHE A 230 -13.88 -13.36 8.01
C PHE A 230 -13.21 -14.61 8.56
N HIS A 231 -13.87 -15.79 8.52
CA HIS A 231 -13.30 -17.03 9.06
C HIS A 231 -12.08 -17.48 8.28
N LYS A 232 -12.21 -17.62 6.96
CA LYS A 232 -11.11 -18.07 6.08
C LYS A 232 -9.84 -17.22 6.17
N PRO A 233 -9.91 -15.86 6.15
CA PRO A 233 -8.73 -15.01 6.38
C PRO A 233 -8.11 -15.23 7.78
N VAL A 234 -8.91 -15.36 8.82
CA VAL A 234 -8.40 -15.59 10.19
C VAL A 234 -7.71 -16.94 10.29
N ASP A 235 -8.29 -17.99 9.71
CA ASP A 235 -7.70 -19.34 9.71
C ASP A 235 -6.39 -19.35 8.90
N PHE A 236 -6.33 -18.62 7.79
CA PHE A 236 -5.11 -18.44 7.01
C PHE A 236 -4.01 -17.75 7.82
N ILE A 237 -4.34 -16.68 8.55
CA ILE A 237 -3.37 -16.02 9.44
C ILE A 237 -2.89 -17.01 10.51
N ARG A 238 -3.81 -17.70 11.20
CA ARG A 238 -3.48 -18.67 12.26
C ARG A 238 -2.62 -19.84 11.78
N SER A 239 -2.71 -20.19 10.50
CA SER A 239 -1.83 -21.19 9.87
C SER A 239 -0.44 -20.69 9.51
N GLY A 240 -0.07 -19.48 9.94
CA GLY A 240 1.24 -18.87 9.67
C GLY A 240 1.29 -17.98 8.44
N GLY A 241 0.14 -17.74 7.78
CA GLY A 241 0.09 -16.90 6.58
C GLY A 241 0.24 -15.40 6.87
N MET A 242 0.75 -14.65 5.91
CA MET A 242 0.79 -13.19 5.92
C MET A 242 -0.37 -12.64 5.11
N LEU A 243 -1.29 -11.90 5.75
CA LEU A 243 -2.48 -11.34 5.11
C LEU A 243 -2.36 -9.84 4.87
N GLY A 244 -2.32 -9.41 3.61
CA GLY A 244 -2.34 -8.01 3.21
C GLY A 244 -3.75 -7.41 3.21
N ILE A 245 -3.89 -6.21 3.79
CA ILE A 245 -5.16 -5.50 3.90
C ILE A 245 -4.95 -4.02 3.57
N LEU A 246 -5.52 -3.57 2.45
CA LEU A 246 -5.60 -2.15 2.09
C LEU A 246 -6.74 -1.49 2.89
N ALA A 247 -6.43 -0.54 3.77
CA ALA A 247 -7.39 0.02 4.73
C ALA A 247 -7.51 1.56 4.71
N ASP A 248 -6.93 2.23 3.73
CA ASP A 248 -6.86 3.69 3.60
C ASP A 248 -8.09 4.33 2.94
N GLN A 249 -8.97 3.56 2.31
CA GLN A 249 -10.12 4.12 1.58
C GLN A 249 -11.32 4.43 2.47
N LYS A 250 -12.16 5.37 1.98
CA LYS A 250 -13.40 5.77 2.66
C LYS A 250 -14.34 4.59 2.86
N MET A 251 -14.84 4.47 4.09
CA MET A 251 -15.97 3.61 4.42
C MET A 251 -17.29 4.42 4.43
N ARG A 252 -18.39 3.76 4.09
CA ARG A 252 -19.74 4.34 4.27
C ARG A 252 -20.15 4.30 5.73
N GLU A 253 -19.86 3.20 6.38
CA GLU A 253 -20.21 2.87 7.77
C GLU A 253 -18.96 2.31 8.47
N GLY A 254 -18.78 2.68 9.73
CA GLY A 254 -17.66 2.24 10.55
C GLY A 254 -17.50 3.14 11.76
N PRO A 255 -16.71 2.73 12.74
CA PRO A 255 -16.37 3.61 13.84
C PRO A 255 -15.69 4.87 13.31
N LEU A 256 -16.01 6.01 13.93
CA LEU A 256 -15.26 7.24 13.70
C LEU A 256 -13.89 7.09 14.38
N ALA A 257 -12.85 7.43 13.65
CA ALA A 257 -11.49 7.45 14.15
C ALA A 257 -10.72 8.57 13.46
N SER A 258 -9.83 9.20 14.20
CA SER A 258 -8.97 10.26 13.67
C SER A 258 -8.06 9.70 12.55
N TYR A 259 -7.99 10.43 11.44
CA TYR A 259 -7.08 10.19 10.34
C TYR A 259 -6.56 11.53 9.84
N PHE A 260 -5.28 11.78 10.01
CA PHE A 260 -4.66 13.10 9.81
C PHE A 260 -5.40 14.22 10.59
N ARG A 261 -5.76 13.94 11.85
CA ARG A 261 -6.56 14.81 12.74
C ARG A 261 -7.99 15.12 12.28
N VAL A 262 -8.51 14.37 11.31
CA VAL A 262 -9.90 14.47 10.85
C VAL A 262 -10.66 13.21 11.24
N GLU A 263 -11.79 13.35 11.91
CA GLU A 263 -12.66 12.22 12.25
C GLU A 263 -13.35 11.67 11.00
N VAL A 264 -13.08 10.41 10.69
CA VAL A 264 -13.61 9.73 9.49
C VAL A 264 -14.06 8.32 9.79
N PRO A 265 -15.10 7.81 9.10
CA PRO A 265 -15.47 6.40 9.18
C PRO A 265 -14.32 5.52 8.70
N THR A 266 -13.88 4.60 9.56
CA THR A 266 -12.67 3.79 9.33
C THR A 266 -12.97 2.30 9.51
N SER A 267 -12.26 1.47 8.75
CA SER A 267 -12.37 0.02 8.85
C SER A 267 -11.65 -0.51 10.09
N PRO A 268 -12.34 -1.16 11.03
CA PRO A 268 -11.67 -1.81 12.15
C PRO A 268 -11.13 -3.21 11.80
N ILE A 269 -11.27 -3.66 10.55
CA ILE A 269 -11.02 -5.05 10.13
C ILE A 269 -9.58 -5.50 10.43
N PRO A 270 -8.51 -4.73 10.11
CA PRO A 270 -7.16 -5.19 10.41
C PRO A 270 -6.94 -5.42 11.91
N GLY A 271 -7.40 -4.49 12.75
CA GLY A 271 -7.35 -4.64 14.21
C GLY A 271 -8.21 -5.78 14.74
N LEU A 272 -9.38 -6.04 14.14
CA LEU A 272 -10.21 -7.18 14.49
C LEU A 272 -9.52 -8.52 14.15
N PHE A 273 -8.77 -8.58 13.07
CA PHE A 273 -7.98 -9.76 12.74
C PHE A 273 -6.84 -9.97 13.74
N HIS A 274 -6.13 -8.89 14.11
CA HIS A 274 -5.15 -8.94 15.19
C HIS A 274 -5.76 -9.52 16.48
N ARG A 275 -6.87 -8.95 16.95
CA ARG A 275 -7.55 -9.41 18.17
C ARG A 275 -7.98 -10.87 18.09
N ARG A 276 -8.42 -11.36 16.94
CA ARG A 276 -8.91 -12.73 16.75
C ARG A 276 -7.81 -13.77 16.58
N SER A 277 -6.72 -13.40 15.92
CA SER A 277 -5.63 -14.33 15.60
C SER A 277 -4.47 -14.25 16.60
N GLY A 278 -4.30 -13.12 17.29
CA GLY A 278 -3.10 -12.80 18.06
C GLY A 278 -1.87 -12.55 17.20
N ALA A 279 -2.04 -12.44 15.87
CA ALA A 279 -0.94 -12.21 14.94
C ALA A 279 -0.40 -10.77 15.03
N PRO A 280 0.91 -10.56 15.02
CA PRO A 280 1.49 -9.22 14.93
C PRO A 280 1.04 -8.51 13.65
N MET A 281 0.98 -7.17 13.71
CA MET A 281 0.68 -6.34 12.57
C MET A 281 1.91 -5.52 12.17
N LEU A 282 2.20 -5.50 10.87
CA LEU A 282 3.19 -4.61 10.26
C LEU A 282 2.47 -3.63 9.34
N ALA A 283 2.81 -2.36 9.44
CA ALA A 283 2.42 -1.37 8.43
C ALA A 283 3.46 -1.35 7.32
N MET A 284 3.00 -1.25 6.08
CA MET A 284 3.88 -1.14 4.92
C MET A 284 3.58 0.11 4.12
N SER A 285 4.63 0.80 3.74
CA SER A 285 4.57 1.97 2.87
C SER A 285 5.48 1.81 1.66
N PHE A 286 5.12 2.50 0.56
CA PHE A 286 5.98 2.67 -0.61
C PHE A 286 6.34 4.14 -0.79
N ALA A 287 7.59 4.41 -1.08
CA ALA A 287 8.06 5.73 -1.47
C ALA A 287 8.81 5.67 -2.81
N THR A 288 8.47 6.54 -3.74
CA THR A 288 9.27 6.77 -4.95
C THR A 288 10.51 7.56 -4.58
N VAL A 289 11.67 6.92 -4.55
CA VAL A 289 12.96 7.55 -4.17
C VAL A 289 13.69 8.16 -5.37
N ALA A 290 13.47 7.62 -6.57
CA ALA A 290 13.95 8.14 -7.83
C ALA A 290 13.03 7.68 -8.99
N PRO A 291 13.14 8.19 -10.20
CA PRO A 291 12.43 7.63 -11.35
C PRO A 291 12.67 6.11 -11.46
N MET A 292 11.60 5.32 -11.51
CA MET A 292 11.63 3.84 -11.56
C MET A 292 12.32 3.18 -10.35
N ARG A 293 12.46 3.88 -9.23
CA ARG A 293 13.06 3.35 -8.02
C ARG A 293 12.10 3.57 -6.85
N TRP A 294 11.77 2.51 -6.17
CA TRP A 294 10.85 2.56 -5.03
C TRP A 294 11.50 1.93 -3.81
N LYS A 295 11.08 2.41 -2.66
CA LYS A 295 11.42 1.84 -1.37
C LYS A 295 10.15 1.36 -0.70
N MET A 296 10.12 0.10 -0.32
CA MET A 296 9.11 -0.51 0.53
C MET A 296 9.65 -0.52 1.96
N THR A 297 8.90 0.00 2.91
CA THR A 297 9.30 0.02 4.32
C THR A 297 8.28 -0.72 5.17
N LEU A 298 8.73 -1.68 5.94
CA LEU A 298 7.95 -2.44 6.92
C LEU A 298 8.21 -1.90 8.32
N THR A 299 7.16 -1.55 9.06
CA THR A 299 7.24 -1.05 10.44
C THR A 299 6.26 -1.79 11.34
N PRO A 300 6.66 -2.18 12.57
CA PRO A 300 5.73 -2.77 13.53
C PRO A 300 4.61 -1.79 13.90
N VAL A 301 3.39 -2.31 13.98
CA VAL A 301 2.26 -1.57 14.57
C VAL A 301 2.22 -1.89 16.06
N THR A 302 2.41 -0.88 16.89
CA THR A 302 2.39 -1.01 18.35
C THR A 302 0.99 -0.79 18.88
N TYR A 303 0.64 -1.55 19.92
CA TYR A 303 -0.59 -1.41 20.68
C TYR A 303 -0.21 -0.93 22.08
N PRO A 304 -0.56 0.31 22.48
CA PRO A 304 -0.34 0.76 23.85
C PRO A 304 -1.04 -0.17 24.84
N ALA A 305 -0.39 -0.45 25.99
CA ALA A 305 -0.89 -1.42 26.96
C ALA A 305 -2.28 -1.08 27.52
N GLU A 306 -2.59 0.21 27.60
CA GLU A 306 -3.86 0.78 28.10
C GLU A 306 -4.98 0.76 27.05
N VAL A 307 -4.70 0.38 25.81
CA VAL A 307 -5.73 0.38 24.75
C VAL A 307 -6.72 -0.76 24.95
N ASP A 308 -8.00 -0.41 25.00
CA ASP A 308 -9.08 -1.38 24.97
C ASP A 308 -9.23 -2.00 23.57
N LEU A 309 -8.65 -3.19 23.40
CA LEU A 309 -8.76 -3.95 22.15
C LEU A 309 -10.18 -4.46 21.86
N SER A 310 -11.15 -4.34 22.79
CA SER A 310 -12.56 -4.62 22.53
C SER A 310 -13.20 -3.47 21.72
N SER A 311 -12.68 -2.26 21.82
CA SER A 311 -13.16 -1.07 21.14
C SER A 311 -12.80 -1.09 19.65
N ARG A 312 -13.83 -1.11 18.79
CA ARG A 312 -13.63 -1.00 17.34
C ARG A 312 -13.03 0.35 16.93
N ALA A 313 -13.35 1.41 17.68
CA ALA A 313 -12.81 2.74 17.39
C ALA A 313 -11.31 2.81 17.74
N ALA A 314 -10.90 2.24 18.87
CA ALA A 314 -9.49 2.16 19.24
C ALA A 314 -8.67 1.36 18.22
N LEU A 315 -9.17 0.20 17.77
CA LEU A 315 -8.52 -0.60 16.74
C LEU A 315 -8.41 0.14 15.41
N ALA A 316 -9.45 0.90 15.02
CA ALA A 316 -9.43 1.70 13.81
C ALA A 316 -8.43 2.88 13.91
N LEU A 317 -8.34 3.52 15.07
CA LEU A 317 -7.40 4.61 15.34
C LEU A 317 -5.95 4.15 15.20
N ILE A 318 -5.60 3.02 15.81
CA ILE A 318 -4.24 2.45 15.70
C ILE A 318 -3.88 2.16 14.24
N CYS A 319 -4.80 1.58 13.47
CA CYS A 319 -4.58 1.34 12.04
C CYS A 319 -4.38 2.65 11.27
N ASN A 320 -5.18 3.69 11.53
CA ASN A 320 -5.01 4.99 10.90
C ASN A 320 -3.65 5.61 11.23
N GLN A 321 -3.25 5.64 12.50
CA GLN A 321 -1.96 6.20 12.93
C GLN A 321 -0.77 5.51 12.25
N ALA A 322 -0.83 4.19 12.10
CA ALA A 322 0.21 3.44 11.40
C ALA A 322 0.27 3.79 9.90
N LEU A 323 -0.89 3.96 9.25
CA LEU A 323 -0.96 4.36 7.83
C LEU A 323 -0.55 5.83 7.61
N GLU A 324 -0.88 6.73 8.54
CA GLU A 324 -0.51 8.14 8.47
C GLU A 324 1.00 8.33 8.31
N GLN A 325 1.79 7.62 9.11
CA GLN A 325 3.25 7.72 9.05
C GLN A 325 3.81 7.31 7.69
N GLY A 326 3.32 6.19 7.16
CA GLY A 326 3.73 5.72 5.84
C GLY A 326 3.35 6.70 4.72
N LEU A 327 2.11 7.19 4.73
CA LEU A 327 1.61 8.14 3.73
C LEU A 327 2.27 9.52 3.84
N ALA A 328 2.58 9.98 5.05
CA ALA A 328 3.28 11.24 5.27
C ALA A 328 4.74 11.21 4.82
N SER A 329 5.38 10.04 4.82
CA SER A 329 6.75 9.89 4.33
C SER A 329 6.88 10.16 2.83
N SER A 330 5.84 9.88 2.05
CA SER A 330 5.77 10.18 0.61
C SER A 330 4.34 10.52 0.16
N PRO A 331 3.85 11.73 0.47
CA PRO A 331 2.45 12.10 0.23
C PRO A 331 2.03 11.99 -1.24
N CYS A 332 2.94 12.27 -2.17
CA CYS A 332 2.65 12.20 -3.60
C CYS A 332 2.51 10.76 -4.15
N ASP A 333 2.91 9.74 -3.39
CA ASP A 333 2.73 8.35 -3.77
C ASP A 333 1.38 7.76 -3.35
N GLY A 334 0.64 8.44 -2.45
CA GLY A 334 -0.70 8.04 -2.05
C GLY A 334 -1.72 8.20 -3.18
N PHE A 335 -2.68 7.27 -3.28
CA PHE A 335 -3.77 7.32 -4.26
C PHE A 335 -4.91 8.23 -3.80
N TRP A 336 -4.72 9.54 -3.84
CA TRP A 336 -5.63 10.55 -3.31
C TRP A 336 -6.79 10.95 -4.22
N MET A 337 -7.03 10.22 -5.32
CA MET A 337 -8.14 10.53 -6.24
C MET A 337 -9.52 10.11 -5.72
N HIS A 338 -9.61 9.46 -4.57
CA HIS A 338 -10.86 9.12 -3.88
C HIS A 338 -11.15 10.09 -2.73
N LYS A 339 -12.43 10.31 -2.43
CA LYS A 339 -12.84 11.14 -1.30
C LYS A 339 -12.58 10.37 0.00
N ARG A 340 -11.49 10.69 0.72
CA ARG A 340 -11.22 10.10 2.03
C ARG A 340 -11.82 10.96 3.15
N PHE A 341 -11.69 12.26 2.96
CA PHE A 341 -12.19 13.28 3.87
C PHE A 341 -13.44 13.97 3.34
#